data_f94149c7bdbb162f753f669666e82d50
#
_entry.id   f94149c7bdbb162f753f669666e82d50
#
_cell.length_a   1.000
_cell.length_b   1.000
_cell.length_c   1.000
_cell.angle_alpha   90.00
_cell.angle_beta   90.00
_cell.angle_gamma   90.00
#
_symmetry.space_group_name_H-M   'P 1'
#
loop_
_entity.id
_entity.type
_entity.pdbx_description
1 polymer ?
#
loop_
_entity_poly.entity_id
_entity_poly.type
_entity_poly.pdbx_seq_one_letter_code
_entity_poly.pdbx_strand_id
1 'polypeptide(L)'
;MSTLKTPFKYDFVGSFLRPQRLKDAKAKYKNNEITKDEYDKIVNEEITKLLAKQKELGFHDITDGEFRRTFWHLDFMWKFEGVAHEDTGNGVKFDAELAKLDDTYLIGKIKPKAHPLGYFR
;
A
#
# COMPACT_ATOMS: atom_id res chain seq x y z
N MET A 1 9.91 20.86 -22.45
CA MET A 1 9.51 19.60 -21.81
C MET A 1 8.89 18.71 -22.85
N SER A 2 9.50 17.59 -23.16
CA SER A 2 8.92 16.66 -24.12
C SER A 2 7.72 15.95 -23.51
N THR A 3 6.56 16.10 -24.10
CA THR A 3 5.41 15.24 -23.79
C THR A 3 5.69 13.86 -24.36
N LEU A 4 5.56 12.84 -23.52
CA LEU A 4 5.66 11.46 -23.97
C LEU A 4 4.50 11.18 -24.92
N LYS A 5 4.85 10.81 -26.16
CA LYS A 5 3.88 10.36 -27.15
C LYS A 5 3.77 8.84 -27.10
N THR A 6 2.59 8.32 -27.35
CA THR A 6 2.37 6.88 -27.48
C THR A 6 3.18 6.30 -28.65
N PRO A 7 3.76 5.08 -28.52
CA PRO A 7 3.77 4.24 -27.34
C PRO A 7 4.72 4.76 -26.26
N PHE A 8 4.34 4.61 -25.01
CA PHE A 8 5.17 5.02 -23.88
C PHE A 8 6.42 4.15 -23.80
N LYS A 9 7.55 4.77 -23.45
CA LYS A 9 8.84 4.06 -23.36
C LYS A 9 9.05 3.37 -22.02
N TYR A 10 8.27 3.70 -21.00
CA TYR A 10 8.36 3.15 -19.65
C TYR A 10 7.01 3.26 -18.95
N ASP A 11 6.82 2.38 -17.99
CA ASP A 11 5.62 2.29 -17.16
C ASP A 11 6.02 1.87 -15.74
N PHE A 12 5.09 1.98 -14.81
CA PHE A 12 5.27 1.54 -13.44
C PHE A 12 4.38 0.35 -13.12
N VAL A 13 4.98 -0.67 -12.55
CA VAL A 13 4.28 -1.83 -12.04
C VAL A 13 4.69 -2.06 -10.58
N GLY A 14 3.70 -2.20 -9.71
CA GLY A 14 3.95 -2.49 -8.31
C GLY A 14 4.16 -1.26 -7.43
N SER A 15 4.76 -1.50 -6.27
CA SER A 15 4.95 -0.49 -5.23
C SER A 15 6.24 0.28 -5.40
N PHE A 16 6.21 1.55 -4.98
CA PHE A 16 7.41 2.36 -4.81
C PHE A 16 8.01 2.15 -3.41
N LEU A 17 9.30 2.48 -3.27
CA LEU A 17 9.96 2.48 -1.97
C LEU A 17 9.25 3.45 -1.02
N ARG A 18 8.86 2.94 0.13
CA ARG A 18 8.18 3.74 1.15
C ARG A 18 9.17 4.61 1.90
N PRO A 19 8.85 5.91 2.09
CA PRO A 19 9.64 6.79 2.94
C PRO A 19 9.75 6.25 4.37
N GLN A 20 10.86 6.53 5.04
CA GLN A 20 11.06 6.10 6.43
C GLN A 20 9.94 6.60 7.35
N ARG A 21 9.51 7.85 7.17
CA ARG A 21 8.39 8.43 7.91
C ARG A 21 7.11 7.58 7.82
N LEU A 22 6.82 7.03 6.65
CA LEU A 22 5.66 6.16 6.45
C LEU A 22 5.83 4.81 7.14
N LYS A 23 7.02 4.23 7.09
CA LYS A 23 7.34 2.98 7.79
C LYS A 23 7.21 3.15 9.30
N ASP A 24 7.72 4.25 9.85
CA ASP A 24 7.63 4.57 11.28
C ASP A 24 6.17 4.80 11.71
N ALA A 25 5.40 5.53 10.92
CA ALA A 25 3.98 5.75 11.17
C ALA A 25 3.19 4.43 11.18
N LYS A 26 3.50 3.53 10.26
CA LYS A 26 2.88 2.20 10.21
C LYS A 26 3.20 1.37 11.45
N ALA A 27 4.45 1.39 11.90
CA ALA A 27 4.85 0.70 13.14
C ALA A 27 4.14 1.28 14.36
N LYS A 28 4.08 2.60 14.49
CA LYS A 28 3.36 3.29 15.58
C LYS A 28 1.87 2.98 15.57
N TYR A 29 1.25 2.96 14.40
CA TYR A 29 -0.16 2.60 14.29
C TYR A 29 -0.40 1.12 14.70
N LYS A 30 0.47 0.21 14.25
CA LYS A 30 0.40 -1.22 14.64
C LYS A 30 0.54 -1.41 16.16
N ASN A 31 1.35 -0.58 16.81
CA ASN A 31 1.57 -0.59 18.25
C ASN A 31 0.51 0.22 19.05
N ASN A 32 -0.51 0.76 18.38
CA ASN A 32 -1.53 1.64 18.97
C ASN A 32 -0.98 2.93 19.61
N GLU A 33 0.17 3.41 19.12
CA GLU A 33 0.79 4.66 19.59
C GLU A 33 0.20 5.91 18.94
N ILE A 34 -0.39 5.76 17.75
CA ILE A 34 -1.10 6.81 17.02
C ILE A 34 -2.48 6.32 16.58
N THR A 35 -3.41 7.26 16.38
CA THR A 35 -4.76 6.94 15.91
C THR A 35 -4.75 6.64 14.41
N LYS A 36 -5.86 6.02 13.93
CA LYS A 36 -6.06 5.78 12.50
C LYS A 36 -6.05 7.09 11.71
N ASP A 37 -6.68 8.14 12.23
CA ASP A 37 -6.76 9.45 11.56
C ASP A 37 -5.37 10.08 11.41
N GLU A 38 -4.53 9.99 12.43
CA GLU A 38 -3.15 10.46 12.39
C GLU A 38 -2.32 9.67 11.37
N TYR A 39 -2.49 8.36 11.35
CA TYR A 39 -1.84 7.50 10.35
C TYR A 39 -2.29 7.84 8.93
N ASP A 40 -3.59 7.94 8.68
CA ASP A 40 -4.16 8.28 7.38
C ASP A 40 -3.69 9.66 6.90
N LYS A 41 -3.55 10.63 7.79
CA LYS A 41 -2.99 11.95 7.48
C LYS A 41 -1.55 11.84 6.96
N ILE A 42 -0.70 11.10 7.66
CA ILE A 42 0.70 10.87 7.26
C ILE A 42 0.75 10.18 5.88
N VAL A 43 -0.05 9.15 5.69
CA VAL A 43 -0.13 8.43 4.41
C VAL A 43 -0.54 9.36 3.28
N ASN A 44 -1.57 10.18 3.48
CA ASN A 44 -2.05 11.14 2.48
C ASN A 44 -0.98 12.18 2.12
N GLU A 45 -0.25 12.69 3.11
CA GLU A 45 0.85 13.62 2.88
C GLU A 45 1.97 12.99 2.03
N GLU A 46 2.37 11.77 2.35
CA GLU A 46 3.42 11.07 1.60
C GLU A 46 2.98 10.70 0.18
N ILE A 47 1.73 10.30 -0.01
CA ILE A 47 1.17 10.06 -1.35
C ILE A 47 1.13 11.36 -2.15
N THR A 48 0.72 12.47 -1.55
CA THR A 48 0.69 13.79 -2.21
C THR A 48 2.09 14.19 -2.69
N LYS A 49 3.12 13.99 -1.88
CA LYS A 49 4.51 14.24 -2.27
C LYS A 49 4.94 13.33 -3.43
N LEU A 50 4.58 12.06 -3.38
CA LEU A 50 4.90 11.10 -4.43
C LEU A 50 4.24 11.48 -5.76
N LEU A 51 2.96 11.86 -5.75
CA LEU A 51 2.24 12.30 -6.94
C LEU A 51 2.85 13.58 -7.53
N ALA A 52 3.21 14.53 -6.68
CA ALA A 52 3.87 15.76 -7.11
C ALA A 52 5.23 15.46 -7.78
N LYS A 53 6.01 14.54 -7.21
CA LYS A 53 7.31 14.14 -7.78
C LYS A 53 7.17 13.45 -9.14
N GLN A 54 6.18 12.58 -9.29
CA GLN A 54 5.90 11.93 -10.57
C GLN A 54 5.51 12.95 -11.64
N LYS A 55 4.68 13.92 -11.30
CA LYS A 55 4.32 15.03 -12.21
C LYS A 55 5.53 15.87 -12.59
N GLU A 56 6.37 16.23 -11.63
CA GLU A 56 7.60 16.98 -11.86
C GLU A 56 8.53 16.27 -12.85
N LEU A 57 8.64 14.93 -12.74
CA LEU A 57 9.45 14.11 -13.63
C LEU A 57 8.81 13.86 -15.00
N GLY A 58 7.58 14.31 -15.23
CA GLY A 58 6.89 14.22 -16.51
C GLY A 58 6.30 12.87 -16.85
N PHE A 59 6.01 12.03 -15.85
CA PHE A 59 5.33 10.76 -16.08
C PHE A 59 3.89 10.97 -16.55
N HIS A 60 3.49 10.21 -17.55
CA HIS A 60 2.12 10.26 -18.08
C HIS A 60 1.14 9.61 -17.11
N ASP A 61 1.41 8.39 -16.71
CA ASP A 61 0.64 7.65 -15.73
C ASP A 61 1.27 7.80 -14.35
N ILE A 62 0.47 8.18 -13.38
CA ILE A 62 0.93 8.35 -12.00
C ILE A 62 0.18 7.39 -11.07
N THR A 63 0.88 6.91 -10.04
CA THR A 63 0.33 5.97 -9.06
C THR A 63 0.54 6.46 -7.65
N ASP A 64 -0.23 5.93 -6.70
CA ASP A 64 -0.03 6.17 -5.26
C ASP A 64 1.13 5.35 -4.67
N GLY A 65 1.85 4.58 -5.50
CA GLY A 65 2.98 3.75 -5.10
C GLY A 65 2.60 2.59 -4.17
N GLU A 66 1.32 2.28 -4.06
CA GLU A 66 0.77 1.27 -3.13
C GLU A 66 1.10 1.57 -1.65
N PHE A 67 1.27 2.83 -1.28
CA PHE A 67 1.67 3.23 0.07
C PHE A 67 0.67 2.80 1.16
N ARG A 68 -0.61 2.62 0.80
CA ARG A 68 -1.65 2.15 1.72
C ARG A 68 -1.66 0.64 1.90
N ARG A 69 -1.07 -0.11 0.96
CA ARG A 69 -1.10 -1.57 0.96
C ARG A 69 -0.05 -2.17 1.89
N THR A 70 -0.41 -3.29 2.50
CA THR A 70 0.52 -4.18 3.17
C THR A 70 0.99 -5.26 2.21
N PHE A 71 0.05 -5.98 1.59
CA PHE A 71 0.33 -7.00 0.57
C PHE A 71 -0.52 -6.74 -0.67
N TRP A 72 0.07 -6.90 -1.85
CA TRP A 72 -0.59 -6.61 -3.12
C TRP A 72 -1.85 -7.46 -3.39
N HIS A 73 -1.93 -8.65 -2.85
CA HIS A 73 -3.03 -9.60 -3.09
C HIS A 73 -3.91 -9.84 -1.86
N LEU A 74 -3.36 -9.86 -0.67
CA LEU A 74 -4.09 -10.20 0.55
C LEU A 74 -4.96 -9.06 1.09
N ASP A 75 -4.56 -7.81 0.90
CA ASP A 75 -5.32 -6.65 1.36
C ASP A 75 -6.74 -6.63 0.81
N PHE A 76 -6.92 -7.08 -0.43
CA PHE A 76 -8.24 -7.22 -1.03
C PHE A 76 -9.08 -8.26 -0.28
N MET A 77 -8.50 -9.41 0.03
CA MET A 77 -9.22 -10.50 0.70
C MET A 77 -9.59 -10.16 2.15
N TRP A 78 -8.75 -9.40 2.85
CA TRP A 78 -8.99 -9.00 4.23
C TRP A 78 -10.16 -8.03 4.42
N LYS A 79 -10.67 -7.46 3.34
CA LYS A 79 -11.86 -6.58 3.36
C LYS A 79 -13.19 -7.33 3.35
N PHE A 80 -13.17 -8.65 3.20
CA PHE A 80 -14.38 -9.47 3.31
C PHE A 80 -14.63 -9.92 4.76
N GLU A 81 -15.90 -10.01 5.14
CA GLU A 81 -16.26 -10.70 6.38
C GLU A 81 -15.96 -12.20 6.26
N GLY A 82 -15.63 -12.82 7.37
CA GLY A 82 -15.30 -14.25 7.42
C GLY A 82 -13.87 -14.58 7.02
N VAL A 83 -13.05 -13.59 6.73
CA VAL A 83 -11.62 -13.73 6.43
C VAL A 83 -10.79 -13.10 7.54
N ALA A 84 -9.86 -13.85 8.09
CA ALA A 84 -8.89 -13.38 9.07
C ALA A 84 -7.46 -13.62 8.58
N HIS A 85 -6.51 -12.95 9.21
CA HIS A 85 -5.09 -13.13 8.90
C HIS A 85 -4.25 -13.07 10.18
N GLU A 86 -3.11 -13.72 10.13
CA GLU A 86 -2.14 -13.77 11.22
C GLU A 86 -0.73 -13.59 10.67
N ASP A 87 0.07 -12.76 11.34
CA ASP A 87 1.49 -12.63 11.02
C ASP A 87 2.23 -13.88 11.50
N THR A 88 2.75 -14.67 10.58
CA THR A 88 3.44 -15.92 10.87
C THR A 88 4.86 -15.72 11.43
N GLY A 89 5.37 -14.49 11.37
CA GLY A 89 6.78 -14.20 11.69
C GLY A 89 7.80 -14.76 10.69
N ASN A 90 7.33 -15.53 9.72
CA ASN A 90 8.15 -16.06 8.63
C ASN A 90 8.20 -15.04 7.48
N GLY A 91 9.22 -15.13 6.64
CA GLY A 91 9.31 -14.26 5.48
C GLY A 91 10.50 -14.57 4.59
N VAL A 92 10.48 -14.00 3.40
CA VAL A 92 11.57 -14.07 2.43
C VAL A 92 12.45 -12.83 2.59
N LYS A 93 13.75 -13.03 2.74
CA LYS A 93 14.71 -11.95 2.87
C LYS A 93 15.14 -11.46 1.50
N PHE A 94 14.92 -10.18 1.23
CA PHE A 94 15.41 -9.48 0.05
C PHE A 94 16.39 -8.39 0.48
N ASP A 95 17.61 -8.43 0.01
CA ASP A 95 18.67 -7.47 0.36
C ASP A 95 18.64 -7.05 1.84
N ALA A 96 18.15 -5.88 2.16
CA ALA A 96 18.07 -5.34 3.53
C ALA A 96 16.70 -5.50 4.18
N GLU A 97 15.69 -5.99 3.48
CA GLU A 97 14.32 -6.10 4.00
C GLU A 97 13.81 -7.54 4.06
N LEU A 98 13.13 -7.86 5.16
CA LEU A 98 12.41 -9.11 5.32
C LEU A 98 10.97 -8.92 4.81
N ALA A 99 10.61 -9.61 3.73
CA ALA A 99 9.24 -9.70 3.28
C ALA A 99 8.49 -10.71 4.16
N LYS A 100 7.70 -10.19 5.10
CA LYS A 100 6.89 -11.01 5.99
C LYS A 100 5.74 -11.65 5.23
N LEU A 101 5.40 -12.88 5.61
CA LEU A 101 4.24 -13.60 5.12
C LEU A 101 3.17 -13.60 6.20
N ASP A 102 1.95 -13.22 5.82
CA ASP A 102 0.77 -13.39 6.64
C ASP A 102 -0.04 -14.58 6.14
N ASP A 103 -0.52 -15.40 7.05
CA ASP A 103 -1.48 -16.44 6.72
C ASP A 103 -2.89 -15.84 6.71
N THR A 104 -3.64 -16.18 5.66
CA THR A 104 -5.03 -15.79 5.51
C THR A 104 -5.91 -17.04 5.57
N TYR A 105 -6.91 -17.03 6.42
CA TYR A 105 -7.77 -18.17 6.65
C TYR A 105 -9.23 -17.77 6.82
N LEU A 106 -10.13 -18.72 6.60
CA LEU A 106 -11.56 -18.54 6.75
C LEU A 106 -11.98 -18.82 8.19
N ILE A 107 -12.74 -17.88 8.78
CA ILE A 107 -13.32 -18.01 10.12
C ILE A 107 -14.84 -18.05 10.11
N GLY A 108 -15.45 -17.91 8.94
CA GLY A 108 -16.90 -17.92 8.78
C GLY A 108 -17.31 -17.77 7.33
N LYS A 109 -18.60 -17.53 7.09
CA LYS A 109 -19.13 -17.31 5.75
C LYS A 109 -18.57 -16.01 5.16
N ILE A 110 -18.03 -16.08 3.95
CA ILE A 110 -17.54 -14.91 3.24
C ILE A 110 -18.73 -14.02 2.83
N LYS A 111 -18.68 -12.75 3.21
CA LYS A 111 -19.66 -11.74 2.81
C LYS A 111 -18.94 -10.45 2.37
N PRO A 112 -19.50 -9.72 1.40
CA PRO A 112 -18.98 -8.39 1.08
C PRO A 112 -19.18 -7.45 2.27
N LYS A 113 -18.20 -6.60 2.49
CA LYS A 113 -18.22 -5.55 3.51
C LYS A 113 -18.20 -4.18 2.81
N ALA A 114 -17.29 -3.29 3.18
CA ALA A 114 -17.04 -2.12 2.35
C ALA A 114 -16.29 -2.52 1.08
N HIS A 115 -16.41 -1.73 0.01
CA HIS A 115 -15.66 -2.02 -1.22
C HIS A 115 -14.16 -2.08 -0.92
N PRO A 116 -13.45 -3.15 -1.32
CA PRO A 116 -12.04 -3.34 -0.96
C PRO A 116 -11.11 -2.20 -1.39
N LEU A 117 -11.43 -1.54 -2.50
CA LEU A 117 -10.69 -0.43 -3.08
C LEU A 117 -11.44 0.91 -2.94
N GLY A 118 -12.24 1.08 -1.89
CA GLY A 118 -13.09 2.26 -1.67
C GLY A 118 -12.33 3.59 -1.61
N TYR A 119 -11.06 3.57 -1.30
CA TYR A 119 -10.19 4.76 -1.29
C TYR A 119 -9.76 5.25 -2.68
N PHE A 120 -10.09 4.54 -3.74
CA PHE A 120 -9.87 4.93 -5.14
C PHE A 120 -11.08 5.60 -5.81
N ARG A 121 -12.09 5.98 -5.07
CA ARG A 121 -13.26 6.69 -5.59
C ARG A 121 -12.92 8.11 -6.02
#